data_206ac905e1511507b4cd81164fbecb23
#
_entry.id   206ac905e1511507b4cd81164fbecb23
#
_cell.length_a   1.000
_cell.length_b   1.000
_cell.length_c   1.000
_cell.angle_alpha   90.00
_cell.angle_beta   90.00
_cell.angle_gamma   90.00
#
_symmetry.space_group_name_H-M   'P 1'
#
loop_
_entity.id
_entity.type
_entity.pdbx_description
1 polymer ?
#
loop_
_entity_poly.entity_id
_entity_poly.type
_entity_poly.pdbx_seq_one_letter_code
_entity_poly.pdbx_strand_id
1 'polypeptide(L)'
;TDEEKSMNKKELNEIKKNFTDNSGYFTINSVLSAYVDPEKNIKYHENKPHSIIPDDEREVITDTLRRVLTGIVGKGLLEYEFPKEAYEDGGAQKVLYEAVSSKMKDNDTLQKYLEKITKNIDYAASFTILTACCTYNIKRKNRNAEDTDNISEEYNFIITGICPVNTSDVGLYFDEESKTIAKKSNTEMIISRIPTDGFIYPVFSDRSPDVNHVMYFTKKPDKPNISIVEDVLDCEFVMSAQKQKARFQQVINAVVSDELDYNIITQVNDKIREVVDLSKNETEPAKINEKQLKHILSEAGVSSDKLEALEPTYKTLVGDVGLTASNLTENKTVVVTPDVTINIKRDASNRLKTSMIEGRKCLIIDLDDPNIVVNGLPASLK
;
A
#
# COMPACT_ATOMS: atom_id res chain seq x y z
N THR A 1 -27.76 7.58 6.90
CA THR A 1 -26.34 7.87 6.67
C THR A 1 -25.88 6.81 5.73
N ASP A 2 -25.68 7.16 4.45
CA ASP A 2 -25.05 6.30 3.47
C ASP A 2 -23.62 6.04 3.98
N GLU A 3 -23.31 4.79 4.29
CA GLU A 3 -21.95 4.36 4.59
C GLU A 3 -21.15 4.56 3.30
N GLU A 4 -20.10 5.37 3.35
CA GLU A 4 -19.17 5.56 2.25
C GLU A 4 -18.61 4.19 1.87
N LYS A 5 -18.95 3.73 0.67
CA LYS A 5 -18.56 2.41 0.18
C LYS A 5 -17.17 2.51 -0.44
N SER A 6 -16.19 1.96 0.23
CA SER A 6 -14.79 1.86 -0.20
C SER A 6 -14.54 0.56 -0.96
N MET A 7 -13.52 0.55 -1.86
CA MET A 7 -13.10 -0.66 -2.57
C MET A 7 -12.59 -1.71 -1.58
N ASN A 8 -13.23 -2.85 -1.58
CA ASN A 8 -12.88 -3.92 -0.67
C ASN A 8 -11.87 -4.91 -1.28
N LYS A 9 -11.31 -5.77 -0.42
CA LYS A 9 -10.31 -6.78 -0.83
C LYS A 9 -10.83 -7.77 -1.87
N LYS A 10 -12.13 -8.07 -1.89
CA LYS A 10 -12.72 -9.02 -2.86
C LYS A 10 -12.77 -8.38 -4.24
N GLU A 11 -13.18 -7.11 -4.31
CA GLU A 11 -13.23 -6.31 -5.55
C GLU A 11 -11.83 -6.07 -6.11
N LEU A 12 -10.87 -5.72 -5.27
CA LEU A 12 -9.47 -5.61 -5.67
C LEU A 12 -8.94 -6.92 -6.25
N ASN A 13 -9.22 -8.05 -5.61
CA ASN A 13 -8.81 -9.36 -6.10
C ASN A 13 -9.53 -9.75 -7.39
N GLU A 14 -10.78 -9.32 -7.57
CA GLU A 14 -11.54 -9.52 -8.81
C GLU A 14 -10.86 -8.79 -9.98
N ILE A 15 -10.54 -7.50 -9.82
CA ILE A 15 -9.81 -6.73 -10.84
C ILE A 15 -8.43 -7.35 -11.08
N LYS A 16 -7.66 -7.63 -10.03
CA LYS A 16 -6.31 -8.21 -10.14
C LYS A 16 -6.28 -9.55 -10.86
N LYS A 17 -7.27 -10.42 -10.60
CA LYS A 17 -7.38 -11.74 -11.24
C LYS A 17 -7.68 -11.60 -12.74
N ASN A 18 -8.51 -10.62 -13.11
CA ASN A 18 -8.90 -10.39 -14.49
C ASN A 18 -7.90 -9.52 -15.26
N PHE A 19 -6.98 -8.82 -14.58
CA PHE A 19 -5.93 -8.01 -15.21
C PHE A 19 -4.88 -8.88 -15.91
N THR A 20 -5.23 -9.38 -17.08
CA THR A 20 -4.43 -10.31 -17.92
C THR A 20 -4.88 -10.20 -19.36
N ASP A 21 -4.00 -10.47 -20.31
CA ASP A 21 -4.29 -10.39 -21.75
C ASP A 21 -5.33 -11.44 -22.23
N ASN A 22 -5.60 -12.45 -21.43
CA ASN A 22 -6.40 -13.62 -21.82
C ASN A 22 -7.77 -13.70 -21.13
N SER A 23 -8.23 -12.65 -20.48
CA SER A 23 -9.57 -12.63 -19.88
C SER A 23 -10.59 -12.18 -20.91
N GLY A 24 -11.58 -13.02 -21.24
CA GLY A 24 -12.68 -12.66 -22.16
C GLY A 24 -13.59 -11.52 -21.66
N TYR A 25 -13.42 -11.09 -20.40
CA TYR A 25 -14.19 -10.02 -19.77
C TYR A 25 -13.37 -8.77 -19.48
N PHE A 26 -12.06 -8.82 -19.74
CA PHE A 26 -11.13 -7.76 -19.45
C PHE A 26 -10.33 -7.41 -20.72
N THR A 27 -10.21 -6.11 -21.00
CA THR A 27 -9.47 -5.62 -22.16
C THR A 27 -8.58 -4.46 -21.75
N ILE A 28 -7.29 -4.54 -22.06
CA ILE A 28 -6.42 -3.37 -22.07
C ILE A 28 -6.57 -2.73 -23.45
N ASN A 29 -7.15 -1.53 -23.51
CA ASN A 29 -7.43 -0.84 -24.78
C ASN A 29 -6.16 -0.21 -25.37
N SER A 30 -5.43 0.53 -24.53
CA SER A 30 -4.19 1.21 -24.91
C SER A 30 -3.26 1.36 -23.73
N VAL A 31 -2.00 1.60 -24.03
CA VAL A 31 -0.95 1.89 -23.02
C VAL A 31 -0.27 3.20 -23.42
N LEU A 32 -0.34 4.17 -22.52
CA LEU A 32 0.47 5.39 -22.55
C LEU A 32 1.78 5.14 -21.82
N SER A 33 2.89 5.41 -22.51
CA SER A 33 4.24 5.38 -21.95
C SER A 33 4.87 6.76 -22.09
N ALA A 34 5.41 7.32 -21.01
CA ALA A 34 6.14 8.59 -21.06
C ALA A 34 7.41 8.53 -20.23
N TYR A 35 8.51 9.01 -20.80
CA TYR A 35 9.80 9.16 -20.12
C TYR A 35 9.99 10.62 -19.71
N VAL A 36 10.30 10.85 -18.44
CA VAL A 36 10.47 12.18 -17.83
C VAL A 36 11.88 12.28 -17.26
N ASP A 37 12.57 13.35 -17.62
CA ASP A 37 13.92 13.65 -17.11
C ASP A 37 13.90 14.24 -15.68
N PRO A 38 15.07 14.43 -15.02
CA PRO A 38 15.11 15.01 -13.68
C PRO A 38 14.57 16.45 -13.60
N GLU A 39 14.64 17.19 -14.71
CA GLU A 39 14.12 18.57 -14.84
C GLU A 39 12.60 18.61 -15.12
N LYS A 40 11.91 17.46 -15.04
CA LYS A 40 10.46 17.28 -15.28
C LYS A 40 10.03 17.48 -16.74
N ASN A 41 10.97 17.45 -17.71
CA ASN A 41 10.61 17.51 -19.10
C ASN A 41 10.22 16.14 -19.62
N ILE A 42 9.11 16.07 -20.34
CA ILE A 42 8.69 14.88 -21.06
C ILE A 42 9.57 14.76 -22.31
N LYS A 43 10.52 13.83 -22.33
CA LYS A 43 11.42 13.58 -23.46
C LYS A 43 10.79 12.67 -24.50
N TYR A 44 9.87 11.84 -24.09
CA TYR A 44 9.16 10.89 -24.93
C TYR A 44 7.80 10.58 -24.32
N HIS A 45 6.79 10.50 -25.15
CA HIS A 45 5.53 9.89 -24.81
C HIS A 45 4.89 9.28 -26.04
N GLU A 46 4.17 8.19 -25.84
CA GLU A 46 3.44 7.50 -26.89
C GLU A 46 2.26 6.75 -26.27
N ASN A 47 1.10 6.83 -26.89
CA ASN A 47 -0.08 6.05 -26.53
C ASN A 47 -0.37 5.03 -27.64
N LYS A 48 -0.07 3.77 -27.37
CA LYS A 48 -0.27 2.65 -28.32
C LYS A 48 -1.51 1.84 -27.99
N PRO A 49 -2.31 1.45 -29.00
CA PRO A 49 -3.26 0.35 -28.83
C PRO A 49 -2.55 -0.89 -28.31
N HIS A 50 -3.06 -1.51 -27.25
CA HIS A 50 -2.41 -2.66 -26.62
C HIS A 50 -2.16 -3.83 -27.60
N SER A 51 -3.06 -4.03 -28.57
CA SER A 51 -2.98 -5.11 -29.56
C SER A 51 -1.81 -5.02 -30.53
N ILE A 52 -1.20 -3.83 -30.70
CA ILE A 52 -0.05 -3.64 -31.60
C ILE A 52 1.30 -3.66 -30.87
N ILE A 53 1.30 -3.73 -29.53
CA ILE A 53 2.52 -3.86 -28.73
C ILE A 53 3.03 -5.30 -28.87
N PRO A 54 4.34 -5.53 -29.11
CA PRO A 54 4.92 -6.87 -29.16
C PRO A 54 4.62 -7.69 -27.87
N ASP A 55 4.44 -8.99 -27.99
CA ASP A 55 3.99 -9.87 -26.90
C ASP A 55 4.90 -9.83 -25.67
N ASP A 56 6.20 -9.83 -25.89
CA ASP A 56 7.22 -9.75 -24.84
C ASP A 56 7.21 -8.40 -24.09
N GLU A 57 7.03 -7.30 -24.81
CA GLU A 57 6.87 -5.96 -24.21
C GLU A 57 5.54 -5.87 -23.44
N ARG A 58 4.48 -6.41 -24.02
CA ARG A 58 3.11 -6.43 -23.47
C ARG A 58 3.06 -7.15 -22.12
N GLU A 59 3.70 -8.31 -22.03
CA GLU A 59 3.81 -9.07 -20.78
C GLU A 59 4.51 -8.26 -19.68
N VAL A 60 5.64 -7.62 -20.00
CA VAL A 60 6.39 -6.80 -19.05
C VAL A 60 5.58 -5.60 -18.56
N ILE A 61 4.89 -4.91 -19.47
CA ILE A 61 4.05 -3.75 -19.14
C ILE A 61 2.88 -4.18 -18.25
N THR A 62 2.17 -5.24 -18.63
CA THR A 62 1.03 -5.78 -17.89
C THR A 62 1.44 -6.22 -16.49
N ASP A 63 2.56 -6.94 -16.35
CA ASP A 63 3.09 -7.34 -15.06
C ASP A 63 3.52 -6.14 -14.20
N THR A 64 4.10 -5.11 -14.80
CA THR A 64 4.50 -3.89 -14.10
C THR A 64 3.27 -3.16 -13.55
N LEU A 65 2.24 -2.96 -14.36
CA LEU A 65 1.00 -2.31 -13.93
C LEU A 65 0.21 -3.15 -12.91
N ARG A 66 0.19 -4.47 -13.06
CA ARG A 66 -0.44 -5.38 -12.09
C ARG A 66 0.12 -5.20 -10.68
N ARG A 67 1.38 -4.75 -10.53
CA ARG A 67 1.99 -4.51 -9.21
C ARG A 67 1.32 -3.37 -8.45
N VAL A 68 0.71 -2.42 -9.15
CA VAL A 68 -0.12 -1.37 -8.51
C VAL A 68 -1.30 -1.98 -7.75
N LEU A 69 -1.82 -3.14 -8.20
CA LEU A 69 -2.90 -3.87 -7.54
C LEU A 69 -2.43 -4.79 -6.39
N THR A 70 -1.16 -4.77 -6.01
CA THR A 70 -0.61 -5.70 -5.00
C THR A 70 -0.49 -5.11 -3.60
N GLY A 71 -0.76 -3.83 -3.43
CA GLY A 71 -0.76 -3.18 -2.13
C GLY A 71 -1.83 -3.76 -1.19
N ILE A 72 -1.58 -3.62 0.11
CA ILE A 72 -2.57 -3.96 1.14
C ILE A 72 -3.50 -2.76 1.30
N VAL A 73 -4.81 -2.97 1.20
CA VAL A 73 -5.82 -1.91 1.41
C VAL A 73 -5.66 -1.31 2.81
N GLY A 74 -5.64 0.02 2.89
CA GLY A 74 -5.38 0.78 4.10
C GLY A 74 -3.89 0.91 4.49
N LYS A 75 -2.96 0.31 3.71
CA LYS A 75 -1.52 0.41 3.97
C LYS A 75 -0.72 0.83 2.74
N GLY A 76 -0.66 0.01 1.72
CA GLY A 76 0.04 0.29 0.46
C GLY A 76 -0.91 0.63 -0.69
N LEU A 77 -2.23 0.47 -0.45
CA LEU A 77 -3.33 0.97 -1.27
C LEU A 77 -4.21 1.82 -0.38
N LEU A 78 -4.28 3.10 -0.68
CA LEU A 78 -5.01 4.11 0.09
C LEU A 78 -6.06 4.75 -0.81
N GLU A 79 -7.31 4.72 -0.39
CA GLU A 79 -8.41 5.36 -1.09
C GLU A 79 -8.59 6.79 -0.62
N TYR A 80 -8.80 7.70 -1.55
CA TYR A 80 -9.00 9.11 -1.31
C TYR A 80 -10.24 9.60 -2.06
N GLU A 81 -11.05 10.40 -1.39
CA GLU A 81 -12.15 11.15 -1.97
C GLU A 81 -11.62 12.46 -2.56
N PHE A 82 -12.13 12.85 -3.73
CA PHE A 82 -11.79 14.13 -4.33
C PHE A 82 -12.51 15.29 -3.65
N PRO A 83 -11.80 16.35 -3.25
CA PRO A 83 -12.43 17.58 -2.79
C PRO A 83 -13.16 18.30 -3.95
N LYS A 84 -14.05 19.21 -3.63
CA LYS A 84 -14.89 19.92 -4.64
C LYS A 84 -14.06 20.63 -5.70
N GLU A 85 -12.94 21.19 -5.31
CA GLU A 85 -12.00 21.91 -6.17
C GLU A 85 -11.40 21.03 -7.27
N ALA A 86 -11.26 19.72 -7.01
CA ALA A 86 -10.72 18.75 -7.97
C ALA A 86 -11.63 18.53 -9.20
N TYR A 87 -12.90 18.95 -9.15
CA TYR A 87 -13.87 18.87 -10.25
C TYR A 87 -13.82 20.10 -11.18
N GLU A 88 -13.07 21.12 -10.83
CA GLU A 88 -12.90 22.31 -11.65
C GLU A 88 -11.94 22.07 -12.83
N ASP A 89 -11.84 23.04 -13.73
CA ASP A 89 -10.96 22.93 -14.92
C ASP A 89 -9.49 22.82 -14.49
N GLY A 90 -8.83 21.74 -14.93
CA GLY A 90 -7.46 21.40 -14.51
C GLY A 90 -7.35 20.69 -13.17
N GLY A 91 -8.44 20.50 -12.44
CA GLY A 91 -8.48 19.67 -11.24
C GLY A 91 -8.33 18.19 -11.56
N ALA A 92 -7.78 17.42 -10.59
CA ALA A 92 -7.40 16.04 -10.82
C ALA A 92 -8.58 15.14 -11.20
N GLN A 93 -9.72 15.27 -10.50
CA GLN A 93 -10.91 14.47 -10.81
C GLN A 93 -11.34 14.67 -12.26
N LYS A 94 -11.43 15.94 -12.70
CA LYS A 94 -11.85 16.26 -14.08
C LYS A 94 -10.87 15.74 -15.11
N VAL A 95 -9.57 15.94 -14.90
CA VAL A 95 -8.52 15.45 -15.83
C VAL A 95 -8.57 13.93 -15.94
N LEU A 96 -8.70 13.22 -14.82
CA LEU A 96 -8.77 11.76 -14.80
C LEU A 96 -10.09 11.25 -15.44
N TYR A 97 -11.21 11.92 -15.16
CA TYR A 97 -12.50 11.58 -15.76
C TYR A 97 -12.50 11.75 -17.27
N GLU A 98 -11.94 12.84 -17.81
CA GLU A 98 -11.78 13.08 -19.24
C GLU A 98 -10.85 12.01 -19.86
N ALA A 99 -9.76 11.64 -19.18
CA ALA A 99 -8.85 10.60 -19.64
C ALA A 99 -9.54 9.24 -19.79
N VAL A 100 -10.35 8.84 -18.80
CA VAL A 100 -11.12 7.59 -18.86
C VAL A 100 -12.22 7.67 -19.91
N SER A 101 -12.99 8.76 -19.97
CA SER A 101 -14.13 8.93 -20.85
C SER A 101 -13.70 8.95 -22.33
N SER A 102 -12.58 9.60 -22.65
CA SER A 102 -11.99 9.59 -24.00
C SER A 102 -11.27 8.28 -24.33
N LYS A 103 -11.14 7.37 -23.36
CA LYS A 103 -10.29 6.16 -23.44
C LYS A 103 -8.86 6.52 -23.88
N MET A 104 -8.34 7.64 -23.35
CA MET A 104 -7.01 8.17 -23.68
C MET A 104 -6.76 8.42 -25.17
N LYS A 105 -7.80 8.68 -25.98
CA LYS A 105 -7.67 8.88 -27.43
C LYS A 105 -7.49 10.33 -27.85
N ASP A 106 -7.88 11.26 -26.98
CA ASP A 106 -7.77 12.68 -27.24
C ASP A 106 -6.41 13.23 -26.84
N ASN A 107 -5.70 13.88 -27.77
CA ASN A 107 -4.34 14.38 -27.54
C ASN A 107 -4.31 15.51 -26.49
N ASP A 108 -5.31 16.40 -26.45
CA ASP A 108 -5.35 17.49 -25.47
C ASP A 108 -5.54 16.93 -24.06
N THR A 109 -6.40 15.92 -23.92
CA THR A 109 -6.59 15.19 -22.66
C THR A 109 -5.31 14.47 -22.21
N LEU A 110 -4.61 13.81 -23.14
CA LEU A 110 -3.32 13.18 -22.86
C LEU A 110 -2.28 14.18 -22.39
N GLN A 111 -2.21 15.33 -23.02
CA GLN A 111 -1.29 16.40 -22.65
C GLN A 111 -1.59 16.90 -21.23
N LYS A 112 -2.84 17.23 -20.93
CA LYS A 112 -3.29 17.66 -19.60
C LYS A 112 -2.97 16.62 -18.52
N TYR A 113 -3.24 15.34 -18.82
CA TYR A 113 -2.97 14.23 -17.92
C TYR A 113 -1.48 14.10 -17.60
N LEU A 114 -0.62 14.10 -18.61
CA LEU A 114 0.83 14.03 -18.43
C LEU A 114 1.37 15.26 -17.69
N GLU A 115 0.90 16.45 -18.03
CA GLU A 115 1.29 17.69 -17.36
C GLU A 115 0.89 17.71 -15.89
N LYS A 116 -0.33 17.23 -15.56
CA LYS A 116 -0.79 17.14 -14.16
C LYS A 116 0.14 16.28 -13.32
N ILE A 117 0.64 15.18 -13.85
CA ILE A 117 1.58 14.31 -13.13
C ILE A 117 2.97 14.93 -13.10
N THR A 118 3.54 15.31 -14.26
CA THR A 118 4.94 15.68 -14.36
C THR A 118 5.29 16.98 -13.65
N LYS A 119 4.41 17.97 -13.67
CA LYS A 119 4.65 19.28 -13.04
C LYS A 119 4.56 19.22 -11.52
N ASN A 120 3.77 18.29 -10.99
CA ASN A 120 3.40 18.27 -9.57
C ASN A 120 4.12 17.18 -8.76
N ILE A 121 4.66 16.16 -9.42
CA ILE A 121 5.34 15.07 -8.71
C ILE A 121 6.72 15.49 -8.18
N ASP A 122 7.01 15.15 -6.92
CA ASP A 122 8.32 15.39 -6.30
C ASP A 122 9.25 14.16 -6.45
N TYR A 123 9.82 13.99 -7.65
CA TYR A 123 10.86 13.00 -7.92
C TYR A 123 12.15 13.70 -8.36
N ALA A 124 13.24 13.40 -7.68
CA ALA A 124 14.55 13.98 -7.99
C ALA A 124 15.27 13.33 -9.18
N ALA A 125 14.90 12.11 -9.56
CA ALA A 125 15.50 11.34 -10.65
C ALA A 125 14.53 11.16 -11.81
N SER A 126 15.03 10.73 -12.96
CA SER A 126 14.20 10.34 -14.11
C SER A 126 13.22 9.23 -13.74
N PHE A 127 12.05 9.28 -14.33
CA PHE A 127 11.01 8.27 -14.14
C PHE A 127 10.20 8.05 -15.41
N THR A 128 9.51 6.93 -15.44
CA THR A 128 8.58 6.60 -16.52
C THR A 128 7.16 6.52 -15.96
N ILE A 129 6.21 7.12 -16.66
CA ILE A 129 4.78 6.97 -16.42
C ILE A 129 4.28 5.90 -17.37
N LEU A 130 3.74 4.82 -16.83
CA LEU A 130 3.03 3.78 -17.57
C LEU A 130 1.56 3.84 -17.17
N THR A 131 0.66 4.04 -18.13
CA THR A 131 -0.79 4.07 -17.87
C THR A 131 -1.51 3.17 -18.86
N ALA A 132 -2.24 2.18 -18.35
CA ALA A 132 -3.16 1.40 -19.19
C ALA A 132 -4.59 1.94 -19.05
N CYS A 133 -5.26 2.10 -20.18
CA CYS A 133 -6.70 2.31 -20.25
C CYS A 133 -7.39 0.96 -20.42
N CYS A 134 -8.25 0.61 -19.47
CA CYS A 134 -8.83 -0.71 -19.35
C CYS A 134 -10.36 -0.67 -19.40
N THR A 135 -10.95 -1.76 -19.89
CA THR A 135 -12.39 -2.02 -19.81
C THR A 135 -12.61 -3.40 -19.19
N TYR A 136 -13.38 -3.44 -18.11
CA TYR A 136 -13.81 -4.67 -17.47
C TYR A 136 -15.32 -4.81 -17.58
N ASN A 137 -15.77 -5.88 -18.22
CA ASN A 137 -17.19 -6.23 -18.38
C ASN A 137 -17.65 -6.96 -17.12
N ILE A 138 -18.42 -6.28 -16.27
CA ILE A 138 -18.88 -6.78 -14.98
C ILE A 138 -19.95 -7.84 -15.20
N LYS A 139 -19.70 -9.06 -14.71
CA LYS A 139 -20.68 -10.14 -14.78
C LYS A 139 -21.83 -9.93 -13.81
N ARG A 140 -23.05 -10.23 -14.23
CA ARG A 140 -24.19 -10.33 -13.32
C ARG A 140 -24.00 -11.51 -12.38
N LYS A 141 -24.30 -11.31 -11.11
CA LYS A 141 -24.42 -12.41 -10.14
C LYS A 141 -25.86 -12.92 -10.09
N ASN A 142 -26.01 -14.25 -10.05
CA ASN A 142 -27.30 -14.87 -9.79
C ASN A 142 -27.68 -14.75 -8.30
N ARG A 143 -28.87 -15.26 -7.90
CA ARG A 143 -29.34 -15.25 -6.48
C ARG A 143 -28.41 -16.01 -5.52
N ASN A 144 -27.56 -16.89 -6.04
CA ASN A 144 -26.58 -17.68 -5.27
C ASN A 144 -25.19 -17.01 -5.22
N ALA A 145 -25.07 -15.75 -5.65
CA ALA A 145 -23.83 -14.99 -5.77
C ALA A 145 -22.79 -15.58 -6.76
N GLU A 146 -23.24 -16.45 -7.69
CA GLU A 146 -22.42 -16.99 -8.79
C GLU A 146 -22.50 -16.07 -10.00
N ASP A 147 -21.37 -15.92 -10.70
CA ASP A 147 -21.31 -15.11 -11.93
C ASP A 147 -22.15 -15.76 -13.03
N THR A 148 -22.90 -14.94 -13.77
CA THR A 148 -23.62 -15.34 -14.98
C THR A 148 -22.88 -14.83 -16.20
N ASP A 149 -23.18 -15.39 -17.39
CA ASP A 149 -22.58 -14.92 -18.65
C ASP A 149 -23.14 -13.56 -19.12
N ASN A 150 -24.14 -13.03 -18.44
CA ASN A 150 -24.71 -11.72 -18.75
C ASN A 150 -23.86 -10.61 -18.14
N ILE A 151 -23.43 -9.65 -18.99
CA ILE A 151 -22.77 -8.41 -18.58
C ILE A 151 -23.82 -7.49 -17.95
N SER A 152 -23.49 -6.93 -16.77
CA SER A 152 -24.37 -5.94 -16.11
C SER A 152 -23.97 -4.50 -16.46
N GLU A 153 -22.67 -4.22 -16.49
CA GLU A 153 -22.11 -2.90 -16.66
C GLU A 153 -20.66 -2.98 -17.17
N GLU A 154 -20.18 -1.92 -17.83
CA GLU A 154 -18.78 -1.77 -18.19
C GLU A 154 -18.06 -0.88 -17.15
N TYR A 155 -16.99 -1.38 -16.59
CA TYR A 155 -16.07 -0.59 -15.78
C TYR A 155 -14.89 -0.17 -16.63
N ASN A 156 -14.88 1.10 -17.06
CA ASN A 156 -13.78 1.72 -17.76
C ASN A 156 -12.89 2.43 -16.73
N PHE A 157 -11.60 2.15 -16.73
CA PHE A 157 -10.66 2.71 -15.75
C PHE A 157 -9.25 2.85 -16.32
N ILE A 158 -8.46 3.68 -15.66
CA ILE A 158 -7.01 3.76 -15.88
C ILE A 158 -6.27 3.20 -14.69
N ILE A 159 -5.16 2.53 -14.96
CA ILE A 159 -4.19 2.12 -13.97
C ILE A 159 -2.85 2.71 -14.34
N THR A 160 -2.23 3.44 -13.41
CA THR A 160 -0.99 4.17 -13.62
C THR A 160 0.08 3.67 -12.67
N GLY A 161 1.26 3.37 -13.22
CA GLY A 161 2.45 3.07 -12.46
C GLY A 161 3.54 4.09 -12.75
N ILE A 162 4.16 4.63 -11.71
CA ILE A 162 5.30 5.53 -11.81
C ILE A 162 6.55 4.73 -11.47
N CYS A 163 7.39 4.51 -12.47
CA CYS A 163 8.53 3.60 -12.43
C CYS A 163 9.84 4.38 -12.44
N PRO A 164 10.71 4.22 -11.43
CA PRO A 164 12.04 4.81 -11.46
C PRO A 164 12.85 4.31 -12.64
N VAL A 165 13.67 5.18 -13.19
CA VAL A 165 14.66 4.81 -14.20
C VAL A 165 16.01 4.69 -13.52
N ASN A 166 16.63 3.52 -13.65
CA ASN A 166 17.95 3.23 -13.11
C ASN A 166 18.96 3.18 -14.25
N THR A 167 20.18 3.63 -14.00
CA THR A 167 21.31 3.40 -14.92
C THR A 167 21.89 2.02 -14.63
N SER A 168 22.23 1.26 -15.67
CA SER A 168 23.00 0.04 -15.48
C SER A 168 24.36 0.35 -14.84
N ASP A 169 24.82 -0.49 -13.92
CA ASP A 169 26.11 -0.30 -13.27
C ASP A 169 27.23 -0.25 -14.29
N VAL A 170 28.12 0.72 -14.09
CA VAL A 170 29.39 0.80 -14.85
C VAL A 170 30.31 -0.30 -14.34
N GLY A 171 30.56 -1.32 -15.15
CA GLY A 171 31.36 -2.47 -14.76
C GLY A 171 32.25 -2.98 -15.87
N LEU A 172 33.00 -4.04 -15.57
CA LEU A 172 33.69 -4.83 -16.56
C LEU A 172 32.75 -5.91 -17.11
N TYR A 173 32.79 -6.14 -18.42
CA TYR A 173 32.07 -7.26 -19.04
C TYR A 173 33.04 -8.05 -19.94
N PHE A 174 32.71 -9.30 -20.16
CA PHE A 174 33.44 -10.13 -21.12
C PHE A 174 32.85 -9.90 -22.52
N ASP A 175 33.67 -9.41 -23.41
CA ASP A 175 33.35 -9.25 -24.83
C ASP A 175 33.66 -10.56 -25.57
N GLU A 176 32.60 -11.22 -26.02
CA GLU A 176 32.70 -12.50 -26.71
C GLU A 176 33.38 -12.38 -28.11
N GLU A 177 33.26 -11.25 -28.79
CA GLU A 177 33.84 -11.05 -30.12
C GLU A 177 35.34 -10.84 -30.00
N SER A 178 35.78 -9.93 -29.13
CA SER A 178 37.20 -9.61 -28.94
C SER A 178 37.91 -10.55 -27.96
N LYS A 179 37.17 -11.44 -27.25
CA LYS A 179 37.65 -12.35 -26.20
C LYS A 179 38.43 -11.62 -25.09
N THR A 180 38.00 -10.40 -24.76
CA THR A 180 38.66 -9.55 -23.76
C THR A 180 37.69 -9.10 -22.68
N ILE A 181 38.25 -8.70 -21.52
CA ILE A 181 37.51 -7.99 -20.49
C ILE A 181 37.60 -6.49 -20.80
N ALA A 182 36.45 -5.89 -21.08
CA ALA A 182 36.37 -4.47 -21.43
C ALA A 182 35.45 -3.73 -20.43
N LYS A 183 35.61 -2.40 -20.38
CA LYS A 183 34.70 -1.55 -19.61
C LYS A 183 33.40 -1.39 -20.42
N LYS A 184 32.24 -1.63 -19.78
CA LYS A 184 30.95 -1.34 -20.39
C LYS A 184 30.87 0.17 -20.66
N SER A 185 30.86 0.54 -21.95
CA SER A 185 30.91 1.93 -22.40
C SER A 185 29.54 2.57 -22.52
N ASN A 186 28.48 1.74 -22.64
CA ASN A 186 27.11 2.21 -22.75
C ASN A 186 26.37 2.03 -21.43
N THR A 187 25.92 3.14 -20.85
CA THR A 187 25.03 3.14 -19.69
C THR A 187 23.60 3.04 -20.20
N GLU A 188 23.01 1.85 -20.12
CA GLU A 188 21.60 1.66 -20.47
C GLU A 188 20.72 2.21 -19.35
N MET A 189 19.66 2.90 -19.73
CA MET A 189 18.62 3.34 -18.81
C MET A 189 17.57 2.23 -18.72
N ILE A 190 17.46 1.64 -17.55
CA ILE A 190 16.54 0.52 -17.28
C ILE A 190 15.36 1.03 -16.48
N ILE A 191 14.15 0.90 -17.04
CA ILE A 191 12.91 1.20 -16.33
C ILE A 191 12.65 0.09 -15.31
N SER A 192 12.41 0.47 -14.04
CA SER A 192 12.08 -0.47 -13.01
C SER A 192 10.75 -1.18 -13.31
N ARG A 193 10.72 -2.50 -13.25
CA ARG A 193 9.49 -3.31 -13.35
C ARG A 193 8.61 -3.21 -12.10
N ILE A 194 9.04 -2.49 -11.08
CA ILE A 194 8.30 -2.30 -9.84
C ILE A 194 8.02 -0.81 -9.71
N PRO A 195 6.76 -0.37 -9.90
CA PRO A 195 6.37 1.01 -9.65
C PRO A 195 6.69 1.39 -8.19
N THR A 196 7.18 2.59 -7.98
CA THR A 196 7.34 3.15 -6.63
C THR A 196 6.00 3.64 -6.12
N ASP A 197 5.24 4.27 -7.00
CA ASP A 197 3.93 4.84 -6.76
C ASP A 197 3.02 4.57 -7.95
N GLY A 198 1.73 4.78 -7.78
CA GLY A 198 0.74 4.63 -8.84
C GLY A 198 -0.66 4.92 -8.34
N PHE A 199 -1.62 4.83 -9.22
CA PHE A 199 -3.04 4.99 -8.85
C PHE A 199 -3.97 4.30 -9.84
N ILE A 200 -5.20 4.09 -9.39
CA ILE A 200 -6.31 3.52 -10.18
C ILE A 200 -7.47 4.48 -10.09
N TYR A 201 -8.09 4.81 -11.23
CA TYR A 201 -9.24 5.69 -11.29
C TYR A 201 -10.18 5.29 -12.44
N PRO A 202 -11.50 5.34 -12.24
CA PRO A 202 -12.19 5.46 -10.96
C PRO A 202 -11.99 4.22 -10.08
N VAL A 203 -12.40 4.31 -8.82
CA VAL A 203 -12.38 3.16 -7.91
C VAL A 203 -13.48 2.17 -8.26
N PHE A 204 -13.24 0.88 -8.07
CA PHE A 204 -14.24 -0.17 -8.26
C PHE A 204 -14.88 -0.51 -6.91
N SER A 205 -16.04 0.04 -6.66
CA SER A 205 -16.74 -0.10 -5.39
C SER A 205 -18.18 -0.56 -5.60
N ASP A 206 -18.66 -1.48 -4.80
CA ASP A 206 -20.00 -2.09 -4.93
C ASP A 206 -20.31 -2.58 -6.36
N ARG A 207 -19.26 -3.10 -7.03
CA ARG A 207 -19.27 -3.58 -8.41
C ARG A 207 -19.65 -2.51 -9.45
N SER A 208 -19.36 -1.26 -9.18
CA SER A 208 -19.63 -0.11 -10.03
C SER A 208 -18.44 0.87 -10.02
N PRO A 209 -18.27 1.69 -11.07
CA PRO A 209 -17.25 2.74 -11.06
C PRO A 209 -17.63 3.88 -10.10
N ASP A 210 -16.77 4.14 -9.12
CA ASP A 210 -16.88 5.29 -8.24
C ASP A 210 -15.94 6.40 -8.70
N VAL A 211 -16.50 7.39 -9.38
CA VAL A 211 -15.77 8.52 -9.98
C VAL A 211 -15.36 9.59 -8.94
N ASN A 212 -15.85 9.49 -7.70
CA ASN A 212 -15.53 10.43 -6.65
C ASN A 212 -14.28 10.03 -5.87
N HIS A 213 -13.80 8.81 -6.07
CA HIS A 213 -12.65 8.27 -5.36
C HIS A 213 -11.54 7.83 -6.31
N VAL A 214 -10.31 7.88 -5.79
CA VAL A 214 -9.09 7.38 -6.44
C VAL A 214 -8.34 6.46 -5.47
N MET A 215 -7.80 5.37 -5.98
CA MET A 215 -6.97 4.45 -5.20
C MET A 215 -5.49 4.74 -5.49
N TYR A 216 -4.77 5.27 -4.51
CA TYR A 216 -3.33 5.51 -4.58
C TYR A 216 -2.55 4.28 -4.10
N PHE A 217 -1.56 3.88 -4.88
CA PHE A 217 -0.61 2.82 -4.56
C PHE A 217 0.75 3.39 -4.19
N THR A 218 1.36 2.87 -3.12
CA THR A 218 2.77 3.10 -2.80
C THR A 218 3.48 1.81 -2.43
N LYS A 219 4.67 1.63 -2.97
CA LYS A 219 5.58 0.54 -2.58
C LYS A 219 6.17 0.75 -1.18
N LYS A 220 6.17 2.01 -0.69
CA LYS A 220 6.73 2.40 0.60
C LYS A 220 5.64 2.95 1.53
N PRO A 221 4.80 2.09 2.13
CA PRO A 221 3.70 2.54 2.99
C PRO A 221 4.14 3.40 4.17
N ASP A 222 5.39 3.19 4.63
CA ASP A 222 5.95 3.95 5.74
C ASP A 222 6.42 5.36 5.33
N LYS A 223 6.64 5.58 4.03
CA LYS A 223 7.06 6.87 3.46
C LYS A 223 6.39 7.10 2.10
N PRO A 224 5.06 7.28 2.06
CA PRO A 224 4.33 7.54 0.82
C PRO A 224 4.77 8.89 0.23
N ASN A 225 4.59 9.03 -1.08
CA ASN A 225 4.85 10.30 -1.75
C ASN A 225 3.64 11.22 -1.62
N ILE A 226 3.76 12.21 -0.73
CA ILE A 226 2.68 13.16 -0.42
C ILE A 226 2.32 14.00 -1.66
N SER A 227 3.32 14.40 -2.47
CA SER A 227 3.06 15.24 -3.66
C SER A 227 2.14 14.55 -4.68
N ILE A 228 2.14 13.22 -4.75
CA ILE A 228 1.20 12.50 -5.62
C ILE A 228 -0.22 12.65 -5.10
N VAL A 229 -0.42 12.55 -3.79
CA VAL A 229 -1.76 12.65 -3.21
C VAL A 229 -2.27 14.10 -3.23
N GLU A 230 -1.44 15.07 -2.79
CA GLU A 230 -1.86 16.46 -2.62
C GLU A 230 -1.78 17.27 -3.91
N ASP A 231 -0.71 17.12 -4.70
CA ASP A 231 -0.46 17.99 -5.86
C ASP A 231 -0.89 17.35 -7.19
N VAL A 232 -0.73 16.00 -7.34
CA VAL A 232 -1.15 15.29 -8.56
C VAL A 232 -2.62 14.93 -8.51
N LEU A 233 -3.10 14.38 -7.37
CA LEU A 233 -4.48 13.89 -7.22
C LEU A 233 -5.41 14.92 -6.55
N ASP A 234 -4.89 16.08 -6.11
CA ASP A 234 -5.63 17.14 -5.41
C ASP A 234 -6.40 16.64 -4.18
N CYS A 235 -5.97 15.54 -3.55
CA CYS A 235 -6.63 14.94 -2.40
C CYS A 235 -5.95 15.35 -1.10
N GLU A 236 -6.69 15.38 0.00
CA GLU A 236 -6.10 15.63 1.32
C GLU A 236 -5.39 14.36 1.82
N PHE A 237 -4.10 14.49 2.16
CA PHE A 237 -3.31 13.35 2.60
C PHE A 237 -3.73 12.88 3.99
N VAL A 238 -4.37 11.73 4.08
CA VAL A 238 -4.66 11.06 5.35
C VAL A 238 -3.36 10.46 5.92
N MET A 239 -3.23 10.51 7.22
CA MET A 239 -2.04 10.10 7.97
C MET A 239 -1.43 8.77 7.49
N SER A 240 -0.14 8.77 7.13
CA SER A 240 0.55 7.55 6.67
C SER A 240 0.58 6.46 7.75
N ALA A 241 0.75 5.19 7.35
CA ALA A 241 0.87 4.07 8.27
C ALA A 241 1.92 4.31 9.36
N GLN A 242 3.07 4.88 8.99
CA GLN A 242 4.13 5.23 9.94
C GLN A 242 3.70 6.32 10.92
N LYS A 243 3.04 7.38 10.44
CA LYS A 243 2.51 8.44 11.31
C LYS A 243 1.42 7.89 12.24
N GLN A 244 0.50 7.06 11.74
CA GLN A 244 -0.53 6.42 12.56
C GLN A 244 0.10 5.62 13.70
N LYS A 245 1.11 4.80 13.39
CA LYS A 245 1.85 4.02 14.39
C LYS A 245 2.58 4.92 15.40
N ALA A 246 3.26 5.96 14.93
CA ALA A 246 3.95 6.91 15.81
C ALA A 246 2.98 7.64 16.73
N ARG A 247 1.83 8.08 16.23
CA ARG A 247 0.78 8.71 17.04
C ARG A 247 0.18 7.75 18.05
N PHE A 248 -0.10 6.52 17.65
CA PHE A 248 -0.54 5.48 18.56
C PHE A 248 0.47 5.26 19.70
N GLN A 249 1.76 5.12 19.39
CA GLN A 249 2.81 4.97 20.40
C GLN A 249 2.89 6.20 21.31
N GLN A 250 2.73 7.40 20.78
CA GLN A 250 2.68 8.63 21.60
C GLN A 250 1.49 8.63 22.55
N VAL A 251 0.30 8.22 22.09
CA VAL A 251 -0.91 8.09 22.95
C VAL A 251 -0.65 7.08 24.06
N ILE A 252 -0.18 5.88 23.72
CA ILE A 252 0.11 4.83 24.71
C ILE A 252 1.12 5.33 25.75
N ASN A 253 2.24 5.91 25.31
CA ASN A 253 3.27 6.42 26.21
C ASN A 253 2.75 7.56 27.11
N ALA A 254 1.93 8.45 26.58
CA ALA A 254 1.38 9.58 27.35
C ALA A 254 0.34 9.14 28.40
N VAL A 255 -0.46 8.12 28.07
CA VAL A 255 -1.54 7.63 28.94
C VAL A 255 -1.07 6.60 29.94
N VAL A 256 -0.33 5.57 29.48
CA VAL A 256 0.02 4.42 30.31
C VAL A 256 1.33 4.65 31.08
N SER A 257 2.31 5.36 30.43
CA SER A 257 3.55 5.80 31.08
C SER A 257 4.25 4.70 31.92
N ASP A 258 4.25 4.88 33.26
CA ASP A 258 4.92 4.04 34.24
C ASP A 258 4.29 2.64 34.44
N GLU A 259 3.05 2.43 34.04
CA GLU A 259 2.40 1.10 34.06
C GLU A 259 2.76 0.25 32.84
N LEU A 260 3.43 0.83 31.81
CA LEU A 260 3.72 0.13 30.58
C LEU A 260 4.77 -0.96 30.79
N ASP A 261 4.33 -2.19 30.85
CA ASP A 261 5.16 -3.38 30.97
C ASP A 261 5.04 -4.30 29.74
N TYR A 262 5.83 -5.37 29.72
CA TYR A 262 5.80 -6.36 28.65
C TYR A 262 4.42 -6.99 28.46
N ASN A 263 3.71 -7.28 29.54
CA ASN A 263 2.42 -7.97 29.47
C ASN A 263 1.35 -7.05 28.88
N ILE A 264 1.29 -5.79 29.32
CA ILE A 264 0.36 -4.79 28.76
C ILE A 264 0.63 -4.57 27.28
N ILE A 265 1.91 -4.38 26.88
CA ILE A 265 2.28 -4.19 25.46
C ILE A 265 1.86 -5.39 24.62
N THR A 266 2.09 -6.60 25.11
CA THR A 266 1.75 -7.83 24.38
C THR A 266 0.24 -7.99 24.25
N GLN A 267 -0.52 -7.79 25.35
CA GLN A 267 -1.97 -7.89 25.33
C GLN A 267 -2.62 -6.85 24.42
N VAL A 268 -2.16 -5.60 24.46
CA VAL A 268 -2.65 -4.54 23.53
C VAL A 268 -2.42 -4.94 22.08
N ASN A 269 -1.22 -5.42 21.76
CA ASN A 269 -0.88 -5.86 20.41
C ASN A 269 -1.74 -7.06 19.97
N ASP A 270 -1.96 -8.03 20.86
CA ASP A 270 -2.78 -9.21 20.57
C ASP A 270 -4.26 -8.85 20.38
N LYS A 271 -4.80 -7.94 21.20
CA LYS A 271 -6.19 -7.43 21.04
C LYS A 271 -6.39 -6.66 19.75
N ILE A 272 -5.45 -5.80 19.36
CA ILE A 272 -5.54 -5.10 18.07
C ILE A 272 -5.44 -6.11 16.91
N ARG A 273 -4.60 -7.15 17.03
CA ARG A 273 -4.54 -8.24 16.04
C ARG A 273 -5.85 -9.00 15.93
N GLU A 274 -6.52 -9.27 17.05
CA GLU A 274 -7.84 -9.90 17.06
C GLU A 274 -8.85 -9.08 16.25
N VAL A 275 -8.86 -7.75 16.42
CA VAL A 275 -9.68 -6.84 15.62
C VAL A 275 -9.34 -6.96 14.12
N VAL A 276 -8.04 -6.99 13.77
CA VAL A 276 -7.60 -7.17 12.36
C VAL A 276 -8.02 -8.53 11.82
N ASP A 277 -7.90 -9.61 12.60
CA ASP A 277 -8.25 -10.96 12.19
C ASP A 277 -9.77 -11.14 12.00
N LEU A 278 -10.59 -10.53 12.85
CA LEU A 278 -12.06 -10.52 12.74
C LEU A 278 -12.52 -9.75 11.49
N SER A 279 -11.86 -8.66 11.17
CA SER A 279 -12.20 -7.81 10.02
C SER A 279 -11.61 -8.27 8.67
N LYS A 280 -10.93 -9.40 8.61
CA LYS A 280 -10.31 -9.91 7.36
C LYS A 280 -11.27 -10.10 6.18
N ASN A 281 -12.53 -10.32 6.47
CA ASN A 281 -13.58 -10.53 5.47
C ASN A 281 -14.49 -9.32 5.29
N GLU A 282 -14.26 -8.25 6.04
CA GLU A 282 -15.00 -7.01 5.90
C GLU A 282 -14.51 -6.18 4.71
N THR A 283 -15.37 -5.29 4.26
CA THR A 283 -15.12 -4.45 3.09
C THR A 283 -14.06 -3.40 3.36
N GLU A 284 -14.07 -2.83 4.58
CA GLU A 284 -13.13 -1.80 5.01
C GLU A 284 -12.10 -2.31 6.02
N PRO A 285 -10.90 -1.72 6.03
CA PRO A 285 -9.94 -1.96 7.10
C PRO A 285 -10.49 -1.51 8.45
N ALA A 286 -10.41 -2.38 9.45
CA ALA A 286 -10.83 -2.01 10.80
C ALA A 286 -10.04 -0.80 11.31
N LYS A 287 -10.72 0.14 11.93
CA LYS A 287 -10.13 1.34 12.54
C LYS A 287 -10.24 1.22 14.06
N ILE A 288 -9.27 1.72 14.78
CA ILE A 288 -9.25 1.84 16.24
C ILE A 288 -9.48 3.31 16.59
N ASN A 289 -10.65 3.62 17.13
CA ASN A 289 -10.96 4.94 17.67
C ASN A 289 -10.65 5.03 19.19
N GLU A 290 -10.89 6.18 19.78
CA GLU A 290 -10.62 6.44 21.21
C GLU A 290 -11.35 5.46 22.14
N LYS A 291 -12.62 5.12 21.84
CA LYS A 291 -13.45 4.23 22.68
C LYS A 291 -12.96 2.78 22.61
N GLN A 292 -12.64 2.33 21.39
CA GLN A 292 -12.08 0.99 21.18
C GLN A 292 -10.70 0.87 21.84
N LEU A 293 -9.85 1.90 21.72
CA LEU A 293 -8.54 1.91 22.37
C LEU A 293 -8.68 1.89 23.90
N LYS A 294 -9.64 2.64 24.47
CA LYS A 294 -9.94 2.62 25.90
C LYS A 294 -10.35 1.23 26.39
N HIS A 295 -11.17 0.54 25.63
CA HIS A 295 -11.59 -0.82 25.93
C HIS A 295 -10.41 -1.81 25.89
N ILE A 296 -9.60 -1.74 24.83
CA ILE A 296 -8.39 -2.57 24.68
C ILE A 296 -7.41 -2.38 25.86
N LEU A 297 -7.15 -1.14 26.25
CA LEU A 297 -6.25 -0.82 27.37
C LEU A 297 -6.82 -1.29 28.70
N SER A 298 -8.13 -1.14 28.92
CA SER A 298 -8.81 -1.64 30.11
C SER A 298 -8.70 -3.16 30.21
N GLU A 299 -8.93 -3.89 29.13
CA GLU A 299 -8.75 -5.34 29.09
C GLU A 299 -7.30 -5.80 29.25
N ALA A 300 -6.33 -4.97 28.84
CA ALA A 300 -4.92 -5.21 29.04
C ALA A 300 -4.43 -4.92 30.49
N GLY A 301 -5.34 -4.45 31.36
CA GLY A 301 -5.05 -4.25 32.78
C GLY A 301 -4.55 -2.85 33.15
N VAL A 302 -4.68 -1.86 32.26
CA VAL A 302 -4.34 -0.46 32.57
C VAL A 302 -5.35 0.10 33.57
N SER A 303 -4.87 0.82 34.58
CA SER A 303 -5.70 1.38 35.65
C SER A 303 -6.71 2.41 35.15
N SER A 304 -7.89 2.48 35.79
CA SER A 304 -8.98 3.38 35.40
C SER A 304 -8.54 4.85 35.44
N ASP A 305 -7.69 5.23 36.38
CA ASP A 305 -7.21 6.60 36.57
C ASP A 305 -6.41 7.06 35.33
N LYS A 306 -5.59 6.15 34.76
CA LYS A 306 -4.84 6.43 33.51
C LYS A 306 -5.77 6.56 32.30
N LEU A 307 -6.82 5.76 32.25
CA LEU A 307 -7.79 5.74 31.16
C LEU A 307 -8.65 7.01 31.07
N GLU A 308 -8.72 7.82 32.14
CA GLU A 308 -9.41 9.13 32.10
C GLU A 308 -8.70 10.13 31.20
N ALA A 309 -7.37 10.06 31.11
CA ALA A 309 -6.56 10.93 30.26
C ALA A 309 -6.55 10.53 28.78
N LEU A 310 -7.12 9.36 28.43
CA LEU A 310 -7.03 8.81 27.06
C LEU A 310 -7.76 9.68 26.05
N GLU A 311 -9.02 10.03 26.29
CA GLU A 311 -9.84 10.78 25.35
C GLU A 311 -9.22 12.13 24.96
N PRO A 312 -8.87 13.01 25.91
CA PRO A 312 -8.24 14.30 25.54
C PRO A 312 -6.87 14.10 24.88
N THR A 313 -6.09 13.11 25.30
CA THR A 313 -4.79 12.80 24.69
C THR A 313 -4.95 12.30 23.24
N TYR A 314 -5.90 11.40 23.01
CA TYR A 314 -6.17 10.88 21.67
C TYR A 314 -6.62 12.00 20.74
N LYS A 315 -7.58 12.84 21.15
CA LYS A 315 -8.04 13.99 20.36
C LYS A 315 -6.92 14.97 20.05
N THR A 316 -6.02 15.21 20.97
CA THR A 316 -4.89 16.12 20.76
C THR A 316 -3.85 15.56 19.79
N LEU A 317 -3.55 14.27 19.86
CA LEU A 317 -2.47 13.64 19.09
C LEU A 317 -2.94 13.04 17.76
N VAL A 318 -4.19 12.57 17.69
CA VAL A 318 -4.73 11.85 16.53
C VAL A 318 -5.85 12.62 15.85
N GLY A 319 -6.66 13.37 16.61
CA GLY A 319 -7.88 14.01 16.14
C GLY A 319 -9.11 13.12 16.30
N ASP A 320 -10.17 13.43 15.53
CA ASP A 320 -11.42 12.69 15.57
C ASP A 320 -11.46 11.47 14.62
N VAL A 321 -10.32 11.13 14.01
CA VAL A 321 -10.19 10.01 13.07
C VAL A 321 -9.76 8.73 13.76
N GLY A 322 -10.23 7.58 13.26
CA GLY A 322 -9.76 6.26 13.70
C GLY A 322 -8.43 5.89 13.05
N LEU A 323 -7.55 5.24 13.81
CA LEU A 323 -6.30 4.69 13.29
C LEU A 323 -6.55 3.30 12.68
N THR A 324 -6.02 3.02 11.50
CA THR A 324 -6.17 1.71 10.84
C THR A 324 -5.48 0.62 11.66
N ALA A 325 -6.22 -0.35 12.16
CA ALA A 325 -5.75 -1.37 13.08
C ALA A 325 -4.51 -2.14 12.58
N SER A 326 -4.48 -2.49 11.28
CA SER A 326 -3.34 -3.18 10.66
C SER A 326 -2.04 -2.35 10.64
N ASN A 327 -2.11 -1.03 10.82
CA ASN A 327 -0.95 -0.15 10.91
C ASN A 327 -0.36 -0.09 12.31
N LEU A 328 -1.11 -0.53 13.33
CA LEU A 328 -0.73 -0.42 14.73
C LEU A 328 -0.06 -1.68 15.29
N THR A 329 -0.17 -2.81 14.59
CA THR A 329 0.34 -4.11 15.04
C THR A 329 1.58 -4.53 14.29
N GLU A 330 2.38 -5.38 14.94
CA GLU A 330 3.54 -6.06 14.34
C GLU A 330 3.28 -7.55 14.20
N ASN A 331 3.78 -8.15 13.12
CA ASN A 331 3.70 -9.62 12.91
C ASN A 331 4.64 -10.42 13.82
N LYS A 332 5.52 -9.74 14.55
CA LYS A 332 6.47 -10.33 15.50
C LYS A 332 6.62 -9.39 16.70
N THR A 333 6.85 -9.93 17.87
CA THR A 333 7.27 -9.14 19.03
C THR A 333 8.80 -9.03 19.03
N VAL A 334 9.30 -7.82 19.18
CA VAL A 334 10.74 -7.55 19.23
C VAL A 334 11.06 -6.92 20.58
N VAL A 335 11.91 -7.59 21.37
CA VAL A 335 12.45 -7.05 22.62
C VAL A 335 13.89 -6.63 22.36
N VAL A 336 14.19 -5.38 22.61
CA VAL A 336 15.52 -4.79 22.38
C VAL A 336 16.09 -4.29 23.71
N THR A 337 17.29 -4.73 24.02
CA THR A 337 18.15 -4.15 25.04
C THR A 337 19.46 -3.66 24.40
N PRO A 338 20.33 -2.91 25.07
CA PRO A 338 21.61 -2.48 24.50
C PRO A 338 22.43 -3.61 23.88
N ASP A 339 22.41 -4.79 24.49
CA ASP A 339 23.27 -5.91 24.10
C ASP A 339 22.55 -7.11 23.49
N VAL A 340 21.20 -7.14 23.53
CA VAL A 340 20.42 -8.30 23.12
C VAL A 340 19.17 -7.88 22.37
N THR A 341 18.94 -8.54 21.21
CA THR A 341 17.68 -8.43 20.47
C THR A 341 17.02 -9.78 20.38
N ILE A 342 15.77 -9.87 20.85
CA ILE A 342 14.97 -11.10 20.81
C ILE A 342 13.82 -10.86 19.82
N ASN A 343 13.74 -11.69 18.79
CA ASN A 343 12.64 -11.71 17.83
C ASN A 343 11.74 -12.92 18.09
N ILE A 344 10.46 -12.65 18.37
CA ILE A 344 9.48 -13.67 18.76
C ILE A 344 8.46 -13.77 17.64
N LYS A 345 8.27 -14.97 17.10
CA LYS A 345 7.21 -15.23 16.10
C LYS A 345 5.83 -15.07 16.74
N ARG A 346 4.84 -14.73 15.92
CA ARG A 346 3.45 -14.50 16.35
C ARG A 346 2.90 -15.57 17.30
N ASP A 347 3.08 -16.84 16.95
CA ASP A 347 2.50 -17.95 17.69
C ASP A 347 3.31 -18.40 18.91
N ALA A 348 4.37 -17.66 19.23
CA ALA A 348 5.31 -17.98 20.32
C ALA A 348 5.38 -16.91 21.41
N SER A 349 4.48 -15.92 21.41
CA SER A 349 4.44 -14.85 22.43
C SER A 349 4.16 -15.40 23.83
N ASN A 350 3.39 -16.48 23.94
CA ASN A 350 3.09 -17.18 25.19
C ASN A 350 4.28 -17.94 25.81
N ARG A 351 5.37 -18.15 25.04
CA ARG A 351 6.62 -18.78 25.52
C ARG A 351 7.54 -17.82 26.25
N LEU A 352 7.20 -16.53 26.31
CA LEU A 352 7.94 -15.54 27.09
C LEU A 352 7.17 -15.13 28.34
N LYS A 353 7.90 -15.09 29.46
CA LYS A 353 7.37 -14.64 30.75
C LYS A 353 8.36 -13.70 31.39
N THR A 354 7.86 -12.70 32.08
CA THR A 354 8.69 -11.87 32.95
C THR A 354 8.64 -12.41 34.39
N SER A 355 9.77 -12.47 35.06
CA SER A 355 9.86 -12.91 36.47
C SER A 355 11.02 -12.23 37.20
N MET A 356 10.90 -12.19 38.50
CA MET A 356 12.01 -11.79 39.40
C MET A 356 12.78 -13.04 39.80
N ILE A 357 14.06 -13.11 39.40
CA ILE A 357 14.95 -14.19 39.80
C ILE A 357 16.10 -13.55 40.57
N GLU A 358 16.31 -13.96 41.81
CA GLU A 358 17.36 -13.43 42.71
C GLU A 358 17.41 -11.88 42.78
N GLY A 359 16.23 -11.25 42.81
CA GLY A 359 16.11 -9.78 42.84
C GLY A 359 16.36 -9.07 41.51
N ARG A 360 16.51 -9.80 40.39
CA ARG A 360 16.70 -9.24 39.06
C ARG A 360 15.46 -9.45 38.19
N LYS A 361 15.07 -8.43 37.45
CA LYS A 361 14.02 -8.58 36.41
C LYS A 361 14.55 -9.43 35.27
N CYS A 362 13.94 -10.57 35.03
CA CYS A 362 14.33 -11.52 33.97
C CYS A 362 13.23 -11.70 32.97
N LEU A 363 13.61 -11.86 31.70
CA LEU A 363 12.75 -12.38 30.63
C LEU A 363 13.10 -13.86 30.49
N ILE A 364 12.12 -14.73 30.69
CA ILE A 364 12.26 -16.18 30.61
C ILE A 364 11.68 -16.65 29.29
N ILE A 365 12.46 -17.44 28.59
CA ILE A 365 12.03 -18.10 27.34
C ILE A 365 11.82 -19.58 27.67
N ASP A 366 10.60 -20.06 27.40
CA ASP A 366 10.27 -21.47 27.50
C ASP A 366 10.87 -22.23 26.31
N LEU A 367 11.80 -23.12 26.58
CA LEU A 367 12.63 -23.83 25.58
C LEU A 367 12.33 -25.34 25.53
N ASP A 368 11.07 -25.72 25.67
CA ASP A 368 10.65 -27.14 25.56
C ASP A 368 10.79 -27.74 24.13
N ASP A 369 11.52 -27.07 23.25
CA ASP A 369 11.75 -27.52 21.88
C ASP A 369 13.02 -28.38 21.80
N PRO A 370 12.96 -29.61 21.31
CA PRO A 370 14.14 -30.48 21.16
C PRO A 370 15.14 -29.98 20.09
N ASN A 371 14.75 -29.02 19.25
CA ASN A 371 15.54 -28.53 18.12
C ASN A 371 16.19 -27.16 18.41
N ILE A 372 16.91 -27.05 19.52
CA ILE A 372 17.65 -25.82 19.83
C ILE A 372 18.95 -25.79 19.03
N VAL A 373 19.22 -24.66 18.38
CA VAL A 373 20.43 -24.46 17.56
C VAL A 373 21.17 -23.23 18.10
N VAL A 374 22.45 -23.38 18.40
CA VAL A 374 23.36 -22.30 18.82
C VAL A 374 24.47 -22.19 17.79
N ASN A 375 24.63 -21.01 17.19
CA ASN A 375 25.65 -20.75 16.14
C ASN A 375 25.64 -21.80 14.99
N GLY A 376 24.46 -22.27 14.60
CA GLY A 376 24.29 -23.26 13.54
C GLY A 376 24.45 -24.71 13.98
N LEU A 377 24.75 -24.99 15.25
CA LEU A 377 24.93 -26.34 15.81
C LEU A 377 23.78 -26.72 16.73
N PRO A 378 23.23 -27.95 16.62
CA PRO A 378 22.25 -28.45 17.58
C PRO A 378 22.80 -28.43 19.00
N ALA A 379 22.05 -27.89 19.93
CA ALA A 379 22.44 -27.76 21.34
C ALA A 379 21.37 -28.36 22.27
N SER A 380 21.78 -29.05 23.31
CA SER A 380 20.92 -29.42 24.44
C SER A 380 21.20 -28.49 25.60
N LEU A 381 20.17 -27.87 26.16
CA LEU A 381 20.26 -27.13 27.41
C LEU A 381 20.14 -28.13 28.57
N LYS A 382 21.14 -28.12 29.46
CA LYS A 382 21.18 -28.96 30.68
C LYS A 382 20.69 -28.16 31.86
#